data_d7a3b23479e7f1d38f35528d4ae12ae0
#
_entry.id   d7a3b23479e7f1d38f35528d4ae12ae0
#
_cell.length_a   1.000
_cell.length_b   1.000
_cell.length_c   1.000
_cell.angle_alpha   90.00
_cell.angle_beta   90.00
_cell.angle_gamma   90.00
#
_symmetry.space_group_name_H-M   'P 1'
#
loop_
_entity.id
_entity.type
_entity.pdbx_description
1 polymer ?
#
loop_
_entity_poly.entity_id
_entity_poly.type
_entity_poly.pdbx_seq_one_letter_code
_entity_poly.pdbx_strand_id
1 'polypeptide(L)'
;AYKVNVLIESLINNIGSYYQSNKFNRDFNRAINIYTGPINDLGDEDDEEFWLGFWDYFLFDYHLIRTNETPLMHFAAKNYYDIDKLQQKIMRDLLKAKFTVFYITKILNDNLVECIDLFTDETFKMPMPEFGINEYKNLLFYGHINYSGFVMLNYISSIKVSPILRKRIKEEVLKVANLYFKQEPTATLSHFFVKHSVVVRHIVYILLTLAKVNVVSLVDNNTMETIDKKIQPNLNVTKLIEKTATKLAVSQNDLELMRKIWYDFSQRYNGNINEPNFWAVAVIYIFFKINDIVD
;
A
#
# COMPACT_ATOMS: atom_id res chain seq x y z
N ALA A 1 7.51 1.08 -25.79
CA ALA A 1 7.27 1.38 -24.37
C ALA A 1 8.00 2.66 -23.93
N TYR A 2 9.33 2.76 -24.04
CA TYR A 2 10.12 3.93 -23.58
C TYR A 2 9.61 5.29 -24.06
N LYS A 3 9.34 5.44 -25.36
CA LYS A 3 8.82 6.71 -25.93
C LYS A 3 7.46 7.13 -25.35
N VAL A 4 6.63 6.17 -24.98
CA VAL A 4 5.31 6.45 -24.39
C VAL A 4 5.46 6.93 -22.94
N ASN A 5 6.34 6.33 -22.16
CA ASN A 5 6.60 6.77 -20.79
C ASN A 5 7.13 8.22 -20.75
N VAL A 6 8.09 8.55 -21.61
CA VAL A 6 8.60 9.93 -21.73
C VAL A 6 7.49 10.93 -22.07
N LEU A 7 6.55 10.55 -22.94
CA LEU A 7 5.41 11.43 -23.29
C LEU A 7 4.41 11.55 -22.15
N ILE A 8 4.17 10.49 -21.40
CA ILE A 8 3.32 10.53 -20.19
C ILE A 8 3.94 11.47 -19.15
N GLU A 9 5.23 11.28 -18.85
CA GLU A 9 5.97 12.15 -17.93
C GLU A 9 5.96 13.62 -18.37
N SER A 10 6.22 13.88 -19.64
CA SER A 10 6.15 15.24 -20.21
C SER A 10 4.75 15.86 -20.05
N LEU A 11 3.70 15.10 -20.33
CA LEU A 11 2.31 15.56 -20.17
C LEU A 11 1.99 15.84 -18.68
N ILE A 12 2.36 14.96 -17.78
CA ILE A 12 2.13 15.15 -16.35
C ILE A 12 2.93 16.34 -15.81
N ASN A 13 4.18 16.51 -16.22
CA ASN A 13 4.98 17.68 -15.86
C ASN A 13 4.38 18.99 -16.33
N ASN A 14 3.81 19.01 -17.55
CA ASN A 14 3.09 20.16 -18.07
C ASN A 14 1.83 20.48 -17.24
N ILE A 15 1.08 19.47 -16.85
CA ILE A 15 -0.08 19.61 -15.96
C ILE A 15 0.38 20.12 -14.60
N GLY A 16 1.41 19.51 -14.04
CA GLY A 16 1.99 19.92 -12.76
C GLY A 16 2.43 21.40 -12.76
N SER A 17 3.18 21.81 -13.76
CA SER A 17 3.62 23.21 -13.94
C SER A 17 2.43 24.18 -14.07
N TYR A 18 1.38 23.78 -14.76
CA TYR A 18 0.16 24.59 -14.90
C TYR A 18 -0.50 24.84 -13.53
N TYR A 19 -0.55 23.84 -12.66
CA TYR A 19 -1.18 23.95 -11.33
C TYR A 19 -0.25 24.52 -10.24
N GLN A 20 1.05 24.55 -10.45
CA GLN A 20 2.01 25.23 -9.56
C GLN A 20 2.01 26.76 -9.77
N SER A 21 1.26 27.29 -10.74
CA SER A 21 1.11 28.73 -10.92
C SER A 21 0.36 29.39 -9.75
N ASN A 22 0.65 30.65 -9.46
CA ASN A 22 0.03 31.42 -8.38
C ASN A 22 -1.50 31.40 -8.37
N LYS A 23 -2.11 31.18 -9.53
CA LYS A 23 -3.57 31.06 -9.70
C LYS A 23 -4.18 29.91 -8.90
N PHE A 24 -3.43 28.84 -8.68
CA PHE A 24 -3.87 27.63 -8.02
C PHE A 24 -3.25 27.41 -6.63
N ASN A 25 -2.49 28.37 -6.11
CA ASN A 25 -1.85 28.23 -4.79
C ASN A 25 -2.83 27.82 -3.67
N ARG A 26 -4.06 28.35 -3.72
CA ARG A 26 -5.08 28.00 -2.72
C ARG A 26 -5.53 26.55 -2.83
N ASP A 27 -5.71 26.06 -4.06
CA ASP A 27 -6.05 24.67 -4.33
C ASP A 27 -4.92 23.75 -3.92
N PHE A 28 -3.69 24.09 -4.29
CA PHE A 28 -2.51 23.32 -3.97
C PHE A 28 -2.31 23.16 -2.46
N ASN A 29 -2.34 24.28 -1.71
CA ASN A 29 -2.20 24.26 -0.25
C ASN A 29 -3.34 23.46 0.44
N ARG A 30 -4.58 23.61 -0.06
CA ARG A 30 -5.71 22.83 0.44
C ARG A 30 -5.52 21.33 0.17
N ALA A 31 -5.06 20.98 -1.02
CA ALA A 31 -4.80 19.60 -1.38
C ALA A 31 -3.71 18.97 -0.51
N ILE A 32 -2.60 19.67 -0.26
CA ILE A 32 -1.55 19.22 0.67
C ILE A 32 -2.16 18.98 2.05
N ASN A 33 -2.91 19.93 2.61
CA ASN A 33 -3.52 19.78 3.92
C ASN A 33 -4.47 18.57 4.02
N ILE A 34 -5.24 18.29 2.96
CA ILE A 34 -6.12 17.11 2.92
C ILE A 34 -5.29 15.83 2.80
N TYR A 35 -4.27 15.83 1.96
CA TYR A 35 -3.39 14.68 1.71
C TYR A 35 -2.59 14.30 2.97
N THR A 36 -2.02 15.28 3.66
CA THR A 36 -1.33 15.05 4.94
C THR A 36 -2.33 14.68 6.05
N GLY A 37 -3.55 15.23 6.01
CA GLY A 37 -4.61 14.91 6.96
C GLY A 37 -4.24 15.20 8.41
N PRO A 38 -4.76 14.38 9.35
CA PRO A 38 -4.45 14.53 10.77
C PRO A 38 -3.04 14.05 11.14
N ILE A 39 -2.28 13.55 10.17
CA ILE A 39 -0.95 12.98 10.38
C ILE A 39 0.05 14.03 9.93
N ASN A 40 0.53 14.85 10.86
CA ASN A 40 1.49 15.91 10.60
C ASN A 40 2.88 15.42 10.15
N ASP A 41 3.08 14.10 10.04
CA ASP A 41 4.37 13.46 9.81
C ASP A 41 4.28 12.42 8.67
N LEU A 42 3.60 12.79 7.58
CA LEU A 42 3.48 11.94 6.38
C LEU A 42 4.75 11.86 5.54
N GLY A 43 5.88 12.21 6.08
CA GLY A 43 7.17 12.22 5.43
C GLY A 43 7.78 13.63 5.38
N ASP A 44 9.07 13.64 5.23
CA ASP A 44 9.85 14.85 5.00
C ASP A 44 9.40 15.43 3.65
N GLU A 45 9.28 16.75 3.55
CA GLU A 45 9.00 17.41 2.26
C GLU A 45 10.10 17.10 1.21
N ASP A 46 11.23 16.54 1.66
CA ASP A 46 12.31 16.02 0.82
C ASP A 46 12.08 14.56 0.36
N ASP A 47 10.97 13.89 0.78
CA ASP A 47 10.67 12.51 0.42
C ASP A 47 10.01 12.42 -0.98
N GLU A 48 10.73 11.83 -1.92
CA GLU A 48 10.24 11.57 -3.29
C GLU A 48 8.93 10.75 -3.30
N GLU A 49 8.79 9.77 -2.43
CA GLU A 49 7.57 8.94 -2.33
C GLU A 49 6.36 9.76 -1.89
N PHE A 50 6.55 10.74 -0.99
CA PHE A 50 5.49 11.67 -0.59
C PHE A 50 4.92 12.42 -1.81
N TRP A 51 5.82 13.01 -2.60
CA TRP A 51 5.42 13.82 -3.76
C TRP A 51 4.78 12.98 -4.87
N LEU A 52 5.27 11.77 -5.12
CA LEU A 52 4.64 10.86 -6.08
C LEU A 52 3.20 10.53 -5.68
N GLY A 53 2.97 10.16 -4.42
CA GLY A 53 1.63 9.88 -3.91
C GLY A 53 0.73 11.11 -3.88
N PHE A 54 1.28 12.29 -3.52
CA PHE A 54 0.55 13.55 -3.54
C PHE A 54 0.09 13.92 -4.96
N TRP A 55 0.97 13.83 -5.96
CA TRP A 55 0.63 14.15 -7.33
C TRP A 55 -0.40 13.19 -7.91
N ASP A 56 -0.34 11.90 -7.58
CA ASP A 56 -1.39 10.95 -7.96
C ASP A 56 -2.75 11.36 -7.36
N TYR A 57 -2.80 11.67 -6.06
CA TYR A 57 -4.00 12.18 -5.42
C TYR A 57 -4.47 13.51 -6.03
N PHE A 58 -3.58 14.47 -6.18
CA PHE A 58 -3.93 15.82 -6.66
C PHE A 58 -4.53 15.79 -8.07
N LEU A 59 -3.91 15.05 -8.97
CA LEU A 59 -4.33 15.02 -10.37
C LEU A 59 -5.67 14.30 -10.58
N PHE A 60 -5.91 13.22 -9.85
CA PHE A 60 -7.02 12.31 -10.13
C PHE A 60 -8.21 12.44 -9.16
N ASP A 61 -7.99 12.86 -7.90
CA ASP A 61 -9.04 12.82 -6.87
C ASP A 61 -9.32 14.16 -6.20
N TYR A 62 -8.35 15.07 -6.16
CA TYR A 62 -8.58 16.39 -5.63
C TYR A 62 -9.58 17.17 -6.51
N HIS A 63 -10.54 17.87 -5.92
CA HIS A 63 -11.49 18.69 -6.64
C HIS A 63 -11.18 20.18 -6.46
N LEU A 64 -10.95 20.87 -7.58
CA LEU A 64 -10.66 22.30 -7.62
C LEU A 64 -11.80 23.11 -7.01
N ILE A 65 -11.46 24.12 -6.21
CA ILE A 65 -12.42 24.94 -5.45
C ILE A 65 -13.44 25.62 -6.37
N ARG A 66 -13.01 26.08 -7.55
CA ARG A 66 -13.88 26.87 -8.43
C ARG A 66 -14.74 26.03 -9.35
N THR A 67 -14.23 24.93 -9.86
CA THR A 67 -14.89 24.14 -10.92
C THR A 67 -15.45 22.83 -10.42
N ASN A 68 -15.00 22.36 -9.25
CA ASN A 68 -15.34 21.06 -8.72
C ASN A 68 -14.95 19.90 -9.64
N GLU A 69 -14.00 20.14 -10.56
CA GLU A 69 -13.39 19.12 -11.43
C GLU A 69 -12.04 18.70 -10.84
N THR A 70 -11.57 17.50 -11.18
CA THR A 70 -10.19 17.16 -10.85
C THR A 70 -9.23 17.97 -11.72
N PRO A 71 -7.99 18.25 -11.28
CA PRO A 71 -6.99 18.92 -12.09
C PRO A 71 -6.82 18.30 -13.47
N LEU A 72 -6.80 16.97 -13.56
CA LEU A 72 -6.70 16.26 -14.83
C LEU A 72 -7.88 16.55 -15.75
N MET A 73 -9.13 16.49 -15.25
CA MET A 73 -10.34 16.80 -16.02
C MET A 73 -10.36 18.25 -16.46
N HIS A 74 -10.05 19.18 -15.56
CA HIS A 74 -10.00 20.60 -15.87
C HIS A 74 -8.93 20.95 -16.93
N PHE A 75 -7.73 20.36 -16.82
CA PHE A 75 -6.70 20.53 -17.82
C PHE A 75 -7.12 19.97 -19.18
N ALA A 76 -7.69 18.77 -19.19
CA ALA A 76 -8.19 18.16 -20.42
C ALA A 76 -9.26 19.02 -21.07
N ALA A 77 -10.23 19.52 -20.32
CA ALA A 77 -11.29 20.38 -20.87
C ALA A 77 -10.76 21.65 -21.56
N LYS A 78 -9.63 22.18 -21.09
CA LYS A 78 -9.06 23.43 -21.63
C LYS A 78 -8.01 23.24 -22.74
N ASN A 79 -7.21 22.17 -22.61
CA ASN A 79 -6.00 22.04 -23.44
C ASN A 79 -6.05 20.82 -24.38
N TYR A 80 -7.15 20.07 -24.41
CA TYR A 80 -7.23 18.82 -25.19
C TYR A 80 -6.92 19.00 -26.69
N TYR A 81 -7.33 20.11 -27.27
CA TYR A 81 -7.11 20.36 -28.70
C TYR A 81 -5.74 21.01 -29.01
N ASP A 82 -5.03 21.49 -27.96
CA ASP A 82 -3.72 22.13 -28.09
C ASP A 82 -2.57 21.10 -28.00
N ILE A 83 -2.86 19.88 -27.58
CA ILE A 83 -1.91 18.77 -27.50
C ILE A 83 -1.99 17.86 -28.72
N ASP A 84 -0.90 17.14 -29.02
CA ASP A 84 -0.86 16.25 -30.17
C ASP A 84 -1.78 15.01 -30.01
N LYS A 85 -2.03 14.29 -31.13
CA LYS A 85 -2.95 13.13 -31.17
C LYS A 85 -2.53 12.01 -30.19
N LEU A 86 -1.24 11.80 -29.98
CA LEU A 86 -0.75 10.76 -29.08
C LEU A 86 -0.95 11.19 -27.62
N GLN A 87 -0.67 12.44 -27.30
CA GLN A 87 -0.97 13.03 -26.00
C GLN A 87 -2.47 13.03 -25.71
N GLN A 88 -3.33 13.31 -26.71
CA GLN A 88 -4.78 13.19 -26.57
C GLN A 88 -5.22 11.76 -26.24
N LYS A 89 -4.58 10.75 -26.85
CA LYS A 89 -4.85 9.35 -26.53
C LYS A 89 -4.44 9.03 -25.09
N ILE A 90 -3.24 9.44 -24.69
CA ILE A 90 -2.74 9.29 -23.31
C ILE A 90 -3.71 9.96 -22.34
N MET A 91 -4.12 11.21 -22.60
CA MET A 91 -5.07 11.93 -21.75
C MET A 91 -6.39 11.18 -21.57
N ARG A 92 -6.96 10.63 -22.65
CA ARG A 92 -8.18 9.82 -22.56
C ARG A 92 -8.01 8.57 -21.73
N ASP A 93 -6.84 7.94 -21.80
CA ASP A 93 -6.54 6.74 -21.01
C ASP A 93 -6.34 7.09 -19.53
N LEU A 94 -5.69 8.22 -19.23
CA LEU A 94 -5.54 8.74 -17.86
C LEU A 94 -6.89 9.10 -17.24
N LEU A 95 -7.80 9.73 -17.99
CA LEU A 95 -9.15 10.08 -17.51
C LEU A 95 -10.00 8.85 -17.16
N LYS A 96 -9.62 7.66 -17.62
CA LYS A 96 -10.27 6.39 -17.27
C LYS A 96 -9.60 5.66 -16.10
N ALA A 97 -8.47 6.17 -15.62
CA ALA A 97 -7.77 5.57 -14.51
C ALA A 97 -8.64 5.62 -13.25
N LYS A 98 -8.54 4.54 -12.44
CA LYS A 98 -9.27 4.40 -11.18
C LYS A 98 -8.27 4.12 -10.06
N PHE A 99 -8.56 4.67 -8.89
CA PHE A 99 -7.77 4.35 -7.71
C PHE A 99 -7.89 2.86 -7.42
N THR A 100 -6.76 2.21 -7.31
CA THR A 100 -6.65 0.76 -7.14
C THR A 100 -5.59 0.45 -6.11
N VAL A 101 -5.88 -0.49 -5.22
CA VAL A 101 -4.90 -1.08 -4.31
C VAL A 101 -4.72 -2.53 -4.74
N PHE A 102 -3.51 -2.93 -5.07
CA PHE A 102 -3.27 -4.23 -5.68
C PHE A 102 -1.91 -4.82 -5.30
N TYR A 103 -1.72 -6.07 -5.60
CA TYR A 103 -0.45 -6.77 -5.43
C TYR A 103 -0.20 -7.74 -6.58
N ILE A 104 1.07 -8.06 -6.80
CA ILE A 104 1.48 -8.96 -7.85
C ILE A 104 1.33 -10.40 -7.35
N THR A 105 0.62 -11.22 -8.11
CA THR A 105 0.43 -12.65 -7.82
C THR A 105 1.41 -13.51 -8.58
N LYS A 106 1.79 -13.10 -9.81
CA LYS A 106 2.64 -13.90 -10.68
C LYS A 106 3.46 -13.06 -11.63
N ILE A 107 4.70 -13.44 -11.85
CA ILE A 107 5.52 -12.94 -12.95
C ILE A 107 5.23 -13.81 -14.18
N LEU A 108 4.74 -13.19 -15.24
CA LEU A 108 4.41 -13.89 -16.48
C LEU A 108 5.63 -14.00 -17.40
N ASN A 109 6.42 -12.94 -17.49
CA ASN A 109 7.69 -12.86 -18.18
C ASN A 109 8.46 -11.61 -17.72
N ASP A 110 9.62 -11.33 -18.31
CA ASP A 110 10.49 -10.20 -17.91
C ASP A 110 9.85 -8.82 -18.04
N ASN A 111 8.75 -8.70 -18.75
CA ASN A 111 8.09 -7.41 -19.02
C ASN A 111 6.66 -7.32 -18.50
N LEU A 112 6.11 -8.42 -17.96
CA LEU A 112 4.69 -8.49 -17.64
C LEU A 112 4.43 -9.27 -16.35
N VAL A 113 3.59 -8.70 -15.51
CA VAL A 113 3.11 -9.32 -14.27
C VAL A 113 1.60 -9.45 -14.26
N GLU A 114 1.10 -10.43 -13.53
CA GLU A 114 -0.30 -10.58 -13.18
C GLU A 114 -0.53 -10.02 -11.78
N CYS A 115 -1.53 -9.17 -11.65
CA CYS A 115 -1.91 -8.53 -10.42
C CYS A 115 -3.34 -8.88 -10.04
N ILE A 116 -3.67 -8.70 -8.78
CA ILE A 116 -5.02 -8.79 -8.26
C ILE A 116 -5.36 -7.53 -7.47
N ASP A 117 -6.54 -6.98 -7.72
CA ASP A 117 -7.09 -5.89 -6.93
C ASP A 117 -7.47 -6.41 -5.54
N LEU A 118 -7.01 -5.72 -4.50
CA LEU A 118 -7.19 -6.12 -3.11
C LEU A 118 -8.65 -6.17 -2.67
N PHE A 119 -9.51 -5.35 -3.28
CA PHE A 119 -10.90 -5.18 -2.84
C PHE A 119 -11.92 -5.91 -3.71
N THR A 120 -11.67 -5.96 -5.02
CA THR A 120 -12.59 -6.58 -5.97
C THR A 120 -12.21 -8.01 -6.32
N ASP A 121 -10.98 -8.42 -5.98
CA ASP A 121 -10.37 -9.70 -6.36
C ASP A 121 -10.27 -9.88 -7.90
N GLU A 122 -10.45 -8.79 -8.68
CA GLU A 122 -10.27 -8.79 -10.14
C GLU A 122 -8.79 -8.94 -10.50
N THR A 123 -8.50 -9.80 -11.46
CA THR A 123 -7.14 -10.00 -11.98
C THR A 123 -6.90 -9.15 -13.22
N PHE A 124 -5.72 -8.57 -13.31
CA PHE A 124 -5.29 -7.79 -14.47
C PHE A 124 -3.79 -7.95 -14.72
N LYS A 125 -3.33 -7.51 -15.89
CA LYS A 125 -1.92 -7.55 -16.27
C LYS A 125 -1.37 -6.13 -16.38
N MET A 126 -0.14 -5.95 -15.92
CA MET A 126 0.56 -4.68 -16.06
C MET A 126 2.03 -4.91 -16.42
N PRO A 127 2.72 -3.89 -16.96
CA PRO A 127 4.16 -3.95 -17.14
C PRO A 127 4.89 -4.26 -15.82
N MET A 128 6.01 -4.98 -15.91
CA MET A 128 6.86 -5.29 -14.77
C MET A 128 7.43 -3.98 -14.18
N PRO A 129 7.19 -3.66 -12.90
CA PRO A 129 7.88 -2.57 -12.22
C PRO A 129 9.38 -2.86 -12.03
N GLU A 130 10.16 -1.82 -11.88
CA GLU A 130 11.60 -1.92 -11.60
C GLU A 130 11.84 -2.27 -10.12
N PHE A 131 11.86 -3.53 -9.78
CA PHE A 131 12.24 -4.04 -8.44
C PHE A 131 12.82 -5.47 -8.53
N GLY A 132 13.43 -5.94 -7.45
CA GLY A 132 13.98 -7.28 -7.40
C GLY A 132 12.91 -8.37 -7.45
N ILE A 133 13.12 -9.38 -8.30
CA ILE A 133 12.18 -10.49 -8.56
C ILE A 133 11.71 -11.20 -7.26
N ASN A 134 12.56 -11.24 -6.25
CA ASN A 134 12.25 -11.93 -4.99
C ASN A 134 11.39 -11.11 -4.00
N GLU A 135 11.17 -9.82 -4.25
CA GLU A 135 10.50 -8.92 -3.31
C GLU A 135 9.01 -8.69 -3.61
N TYR A 136 8.55 -9.00 -4.83
CA TYR A 136 7.21 -8.64 -5.29
C TYR A 136 6.07 -9.21 -4.42
N LYS A 137 6.25 -10.39 -3.83
CA LYS A 137 5.20 -11.07 -3.02
C LYS A 137 4.79 -10.28 -1.79
N ASN A 138 5.68 -9.42 -1.30
CA ASN A 138 5.49 -8.64 -0.08
C ASN A 138 5.21 -7.16 -0.37
N LEU A 139 4.98 -6.80 -1.64
CA LEU A 139 4.67 -5.44 -2.04
C LEU A 139 3.17 -5.26 -2.24
N LEU A 140 2.64 -4.20 -1.67
CA LEU A 140 1.31 -3.67 -1.95
C LEU A 140 1.48 -2.37 -2.72
N PHE A 141 0.76 -2.25 -3.82
CA PHE A 141 0.78 -1.08 -4.69
C PHE A 141 -0.56 -0.35 -4.58
N TYR A 142 -0.53 0.97 -4.67
CA TYR A 142 -1.74 1.78 -4.74
C TYR A 142 -1.52 3.07 -5.53
N GLY A 143 -2.51 3.44 -6.30
CA GLY A 143 -2.52 4.60 -7.17
C GLY A 143 -3.58 4.48 -8.26
N HIS A 144 -3.59 5.42 -9.20
CA HIS A 144 -4.52 5.41 -10.30
C HIS A 144 -3.99 4.63 -11.49
N ILE A 145 -4.72 3.60 -11.89
CA ILE A 145 -4.37 2.77 -13.04
C ILE A 145 -5.57 2.58 -13.97
N ASN A 146 -5.27 2.47 -15.26
CA ASN A 146 -6.22 2.03 -16.28
C ASN A 146 -5.77 0.67 -16.82
N TYR A 147 -6.48 -0.40 -16.51
CA TYR A 147 -6.13 -1.78 -16.87
C TYR A 147 -6.04 -2.02 -18.38
N SER A 148 -6.76 -1.24 -19.17
CA SER A 148 -6.81 -1.35 -20.64
C SER A 148 -6.00 -0.28 -21.37
N GLY A 149 -5.32 0.60 -20.65
CA GLY A 149 -4.59 1.74 -21.18
C GLY A 149 -3.13 1.80 -20.71
N PHE A 150 -2.60 3.01 -20.66
CA PHE A 150 -1.27 3.24 -20.12
C PHE A 150 -1.27 3.19 -18.59
N VAL A 151 -0.26 2.55 -18.03
CA VAL A 151 -0.03 2.53 -16.57
C VAL A 151 1.15 3.45 -16.27
N MET A 152 0.91 4.42 -15.40
CA MET A 152 1.95 5.35 -14.94
C MET A 152 2.65 4.76 -13.72
N LEU A 153 3.57 3.84 -13.94
CA LEU A 153 4.27 3.14 -12.86
C LEU A 153 4.98 4.08 -11.89
N ASN A 154 5.51 5.20 -12.39
CA ASN A 154 6.25 6.18 -11.57
C ASN A 154 5.37 6.93 -10.56
N TYR A 155 4.04 6.87 -10.67
CA TYR A 155 3.08 7.53 -9.77
C TYR A 155 2.32 6.52 -8.90
N ILE A 156 2.68 5.24 -8.99
CA ILE A 156 2.11 4.19 -8.16
C ILE A 156 2.99 4.02 -6.93
N SER A 157 2.43 4.29 -5.77
CA SER A 157 3.10 4.05 -4.50
C SER A 157 3.24 2.55 -4.24
N SER A 158 4.37 2.14 -3.69
CA SER A 158 4.60 0.75 -3.28
C SER A 158 5.07 0.69 -1.83
N ILE A 159 4.54 -0.27 -1.08
CA ILE A 159 4.89 -0.46 0.32
C ILE A 159 5.15 -1.94 0.61
N LYS A 160 6.06 -2.20 1.51
CA LYS A 160 6.34 -3.57 1.97
C LYS A 160 5.37 -3.93 3.09
N VAL A 161 4.55 -4.95 2.87
CA VAL A 161 3.53 -5.41 3.82
C VAL A 161 3.54 -6.92 3.96
N SER A 162 3.28 -7.40 5.19
CA SER A 162 2.99 -8.82 5.39
C SER A 162 1.60 -9.18 4.85
N PRO A 163 1.33 -10.46 4.56
CA PRO A 163 -0.01 -10.91 4.19
C PRO A 163 -1.06 -10.56 5.26
N ILE A 164 -0.69 -10.60 6.55
CA ILE A 164 -1.56 -10.21 7.66
C ILE A 164 -1.92 -8.73 7.59
N LEU A 165 -0.92 -7.87 7.43
CA LEU A 165 -1.17 -6.43 7.36
C LEU A 165 -2.00 -6.09 6.12
N ARG A 166 -1.78 -6.77 4.99
CA ARG A 166 -2.59 -6.62 3.77
C ARG A 166 -4.06 -6.97 4.02
N LYS A 167 -4.33 -8.07 4.73
CA LYS A 167 -5.70 -8.44 5.13
C LYS A 167 -6.33 -7.38 6.03
N ARG A 168 -5.59 -6.89 7.03
CA ARG A 168 -6.07 -5.81 7.92
C ARG A 168 -6.37 -4.52 7.16
N ILE A 169 -5.53 -4.14 6.19
CA ILE A 169 -5.80 -2.99 5.32
C ILE A 169 -7.14 -3.18 4.60
N LYS A 170 -7.36 -4.36 3.97
CA LYS A 170 -8.65 -4.67 3.32
C LYS A 170 -9.82 -4.51 4.28
N GLU A 171 -9.74 -5.10 5.46
CA GLU A 171 -10.80 -5.06 6.47
C GLU A 171 -11.11 -3.64 6.95
N GLU A 172 -10.10 -2.85 7.30
CA GLU A 172 -10.31 -1.49 7.82
C GLU A 172 -10.86 -0.56 6.75
N VAL A 173 -10.38 -0.64 5.51
CA VAL A 173 -10.94 0.13 4.40
C VAL A 173 -12.39 -0.24 4.14
N LEU A 174 -12.74 -1.53 4.14
CA LEU A 174 -14.12 -1.98 3.95
C LEU A 174 -15.05 -1.54 5.10
N LYS A 175 -14.56 -1.48 6.34
CA LYS A 175 -15.33 -0.92 7.46
C LYS A 175 -15.70 0.55 7.21
N VAL A 176 -14.73 1.36 6.76
CA VAL A 176 -14.98 2.77 6.44
C VAL A 176 -15.90 2.90 5.22
N ALA A 177 -15.71 2.10 4.18
CA ALA A 177 -16.61 2.07 3.03
C ALA A 177 -18.05 1.71 3.44
N ASN A 178 -18.24 0.77 4.36
CA ASN A 178 -19.55 0.41 4.88
C ASN A 178 -20.23 1.57 5.65
N LEU A 179 -19.46 2.43 6.33
CA LEU A 179 -20.01 3.63 6.94
C LEU A 179 -20.50 4.62 5.87
N TYR A 180 -19.73 4.78 4.78
CA TYR A 180 -20.15 5.58 3.64
C TYR A 180 -21.43 5.05 2.98
N PHE A 181 -21.56 3.73 2.77
CA PHE A 181 -22.76 3.12 2.19
C PHE A 181 -24.01 3.28 3.06
N LYS A 182 -23.86 3.42 4.39
CA LYS A 182 -25.01 3.76 5.27
C LYS A 182 -25.52 5.18 5.04
N GLN A 183 -24.65 6.11 4.63
CA GLN A 183 -25.01 7.49 4.30
C GLN A 183 -25.51 7.63 2.86
N GLU A 184 -24.94 6.81 1.95
CA GLU A 184 -25.21 6.81 0.52
C GLU A 184 -25.56 5.37 0.05
N PRO A 185 -26.79 4.88 0.29
CA PRO A 185 -27.17 3.47 0.10
C PRO A 185 -27.04 2.97 -1.35
N THR A 186 -27.04 3.88 -2.33
CA THR A 186 -26.88 3.55 -3.77
C THR A 186 -25.41 3.56 -4.23
N ALA A 187 -24.49 3.98 -3.36
CA ALA A 187 -23.08 4.04 -3.70
C ALA A 187 -22.47 2.64 -3.82
N THR A 188 -21.48 2.53 -4.68
CA THR A 188 -20.65 1.34 -4.84
C THR A 188 -19.26 1.58 -4.25
N LEU A 189 -18.45 0.52 -4.16
CA LEU A 189 -17.05 0.63 -3.74
C LEU A 189 -16.26 1.55 -4.69
N SER A 190 -16.55 1.53 -5.98
CA SER A 190 -15.94 2.47 -6.94
C SER A 190 -16.29 3.92 -6.62
N HIS A 191 -17.53 4.22 -6.25
CA HIS A 191 -17.92 5.57 -5.81
C HIS A 191 -17.19 6.00 -4.54
N PHE A 192 -16.99 5.06 -3.59
CA PHE A 192 -16.19 5.32 -2.40
C PHE A 192 -14.75 5.69 -2.75
N PHE A 193 -14.09 4.96 -3.62
CA PHE A 193 -12.72 5.26 -4.01
C PHE A 193 -12.60 6.59 -4.77
N VAL A 194 -13.52 6.92 -5.64
CA VAL A 194 -13.52 8.22 -6.35
C VAL A 194 -13.61 9.39 -5.36
N LYS A 195 -14.39 9.28 -4.29
CA LYS A 195 -14.57 10.36 -3.32
C LYS A 195 -13.56 10.33 -2.16
N HIS A 196 -13.04 9.16 -1.81
CA HIS A 196 -12.35 8.93 -0.54
C HIS A 196 -11.03 8.15 -0.69
N SER A 197 -10.36 8.18 -1.85
CA SER A 197 -9.07 7.53 -2.05
C SER A 197 -8.01 7.99 -1.04
N VAL A 198 -8.05 9.27 -0.67
CA VAL A 198 -7.15 9.84 0.36
C VAL A 198 -7.34 9.17 1.73
N VAL A 199 -8.56 8.78 2.08
CA VAL A 199 -8.84 8.05 3.32
C VAL A 199 -8.19 6.67 3.31
N VAL A 200 -8.20 6.00 2.16
CA VAL A 200 -7.51 4.71 1.99
C VAL A 200 -6.00 4.87 2.22
N ARG A 201 -5.40 5.92 1.66
CA ARG A 201 -3.97 6.24 1.86
C ARG A 201 -3.66 6.50 3.34
N HIS A 202 -4.52 7.23 4.04
CA HIS A 202 -4.39 7.48 5.49
C HIS A 202 -4.50 6.17 6.30
N ILE A 203 -5.44 5.29 5.97
CA ILE A 203 -5.58 4.00 6.66
C ILE A 203 -4.31 3.14 6.46
N VAL A 204 -3.80 3.06 5.23
CA VAL A 204 -2.57 2.35 4.92
C VAL A 204 -1.41 2.89 5.76
N TYR A 205 -1.23 4.21 5.78
CA TYR A 205 -0.16 4.86 6.56
C TYR A 205 -0.29 4.61 8.06
N ILE A 206 -1.50 4.80 8.62
CA ILE A 206 -1.76 4.58 10.04
C ILE A 206 -1.44 3.13 10.44
N LEU A 207 -1.89 2.16 9.65
CA LEU A 207 -1.63 0.74 9.95
C LEU A 207 -0.15 0.40 9.86
N LEU A 208 0.59 0.97 8.89
CA LEU A 208 2.05 0.83 8.80
C LEU A 208 2.76 1.43 10.02
N THR A 209 2.34 2.62 10.44
CA THR A 209 2.91 3.30 11.61
C THR A 209 2.63 2.51 12.88
N LEU A 210 1.41 2.05 13.08
CA LEU A 210 1.05 1.21 14.23
C LEU A 210 1.82 -0.11 14.22
N ALA A 211 2.04 -0.72 13.06
CA ALA A 211 2.86 -1.93 12.95
C ALA A 211 4.33 -1.68 13.34
N LYS A 212 4.84 -0.47 13.17
CA LYS A 212 6.20 -0.08 13.58
C LYS A 212 6.29 0.29 15.08
N VAL A 213 5.29 0.97 15.60
CA VAL A 213 5.31 1.57 16.95
C VAL A 213 4.89 0.60 18.04
N ASN A 214 4.03 -0.37 17.76
CA ASN A 214 3.52 -1.30 18.79
C ASN A 214 4.56 -2.23 19.40
N VAL A 215 5.79 -2.22 18.90
CA VAL A 215 6.89 -3.00 19.48
C VAL A 215 7.44 -2.37 20.75
N VAL A 216 7.37 -1.05 20.88
CA VAL A 216 8.04 -0.32 21.95
C VAL A 216 7.19 -0.20 23.23
N SER A 217 5.85 -0.27 23.12
CA SER A 217 4.96 0.08 24.22
C SER A 217 4.35 -1.10 25.01
N LEU A 218 4.45 -2.33 24.50
CA LEU A 218 3.80 -3.50 25.14
C LEU A 218 4.76 -4.55 25.69
N VAL A 219 6.03 -4.45 25.39
CA VAL A 219 7.05 -5.33 25.95
C VAL A 219 8.11 -4.47 26.63
N ASP A 220 8.15 -4.54 27.96
CA ASP A 220 9.28 -4.04 28.71
C ASP A 220 10.53 -4.77 28.18
N ASN A 221 11.48 -4.04 27.60
CA ASN A 221 12.72 -4.60 27.05
C ASN A 221 13.45 -5.50 28.06
N ASN A 222 13.28 -5.23 29.37
CA ASN A 222 13.81 -6.06 30.43
C ASN A 222 13.12 -7.43 30.52
N THR A 223 11.85 -7.53 30.11
CA THR A 223 11.09 -8.78 30.12
C THR A 223 11.54 -9.71 29.00
N MET A 224 11.85 -9.15 27.79
CA MET A 224 12.35 -9.93 26.66
C MET A 224 13.78 -10.44 26.91
N GLU A 225 14.67 -9.61 27.42
CA GLU A 225 16.02 -10.07 27.79
C GLU A 225 15.99 -11.13 28.89
N THR A 226 15.04 -11.07 29.83
CA THR A 226 14.88 -12.04 30.91
C THR A 226 14.28 -13.34 30.42
N ILE A 227 13.38 -13.26 29.39
CA ILE A 227 12.79 -14.41 28.71
C ILE A 227 13.87 -15.18 27.93
N ASP A 228 14.68 -14.48 27.12
CA ASP A 228 15.75 -15.08 26.32
C ASP A 228 16.84 -15.72 27.17
N LYS A 229 17.15 -15.16 28.32
CA LYS A 229 18.19 -15.70 29.26
C LYS A 229 17.73 -16.93 30.03
N LYS A 230 16.43 -17.12 30.23
CA LYS A 230 15.89 -18.27 31.00
C LYS A 230 15.69 -19.54 30.18
N ILE A 231 15.71 -19.46 28.86
CA ILE A 231 15.26 -20.54 27.97
C ILE A 231 16.32 -20.83 26.88
N GLN A 232 17.49 -21.26 27.30
CA GLN A 232 18.60 -21.61 26.38
C GLN A 232 18.27 -22.69 25.33
N PRO A 233 17.47 -23.75 25.58
CA PRO A 233 17.13 -24.71 24.54
C PRO A 233 16.22 -24.15 23.43
N ASN A 234 15.48 -23.10 23.74
CA ASN A 234 14.45 -22.52 22.88
C ASN A 234 14.99 -21.39 21.98
N LEU A 235 16.22 -20.94 22.22
CA LEU A 235 16.86 -19.85 21.48
C LEU A 235 16.98 -20.16 19.97
N ASN A 236 17.22 -21.42 19.62
CA ASN A 236 17.32 -21.85 18.24
C ASN A 236 15.97 -21.75 17.49
N VAL A 237 14.87 -22.08 18.17
CA VAL A 237 13.51 -21.95 17.59
C VAL A 237 13.16 -20.49 17.40
N THR A 238 13.42 -19.63 18.39
CA THR A 238 13.20 -18.18 18.30
C THR A 238 13.96 -17.57 17.12
N LYS A 239 15.25 -17.88 16.97
CA LYS A 239 16.06 -17.42 15.83
C LYS A 239 15.51 -17.87 14.46
N LEU A 240 14.98 -19.08 14.39
CA LEU A 240 14.36 -19.61 13.17
C LEU A 240 13.04 -18.92 12.86
N ILE A 241 12.22 -18.63 13.88
CA ILE A 241 10.99 -17.82 13.73
C ILE A 241 11.36 -16.45 13.18
N GLU A 242 12.33 -15.75 13.79
CA GLU A 242 12.79 -14.43 13.35
C GLU A 242 13.29 -14.44 11.89
N LYS A 243 14.18 -15.38 11.57
CA LYS A 243 14.72 -15.52 10.20
C LYS A 243 13.63 -15.76 9.17
N THR A 244 12.64 -16.59 9.52
CA THR A 244 11.53 -16.91 8.60
C THR A 244 10.54 -15.78 8.52
N ALA A 245 10.20 -15.13 9.62
CA ALA A 245 9.33 -13.96 9.67
C ALA A 245 9.91 -12.80 8.85
N THR A 246 11.23 -12.56 8.93
CA THR A 246 11.91 -11.56 8.09
C THR A 246 11.78 -11.87 6.59
N LYS A 247 11.94 -13.15 6.20
CA LYS A 247 11.76 -13.57 4.80
C LYS A 247 10.33 -13.41 4.31
N LEU A 248 9.35 -13.60 5.18
CA LEU A 248 7.93 -13.45 4.89
C LEU A 248 7.45 -11.99 5.02
N ALA A 249 8.35 -11.06 5.34
CA ALA A 249 8.05 -9.66 5.63
C ALA A 249 6.89 -9.49 6.63
N VAL A 250 6.88 -10.30 7.66
CA VAL A 250 5.93 -10.23 8.77
C VAL A 250 6.21 -8.94 9.56
N SER A 251 5.15 -8.27 10.03
CA SER A 251 5.32 -7.06 10.86
C SER A 251 6.03 -7.40 12.17
N GLN A 252 6.68 -6.40 12.76
CA GLN A 252 7.37 -6.61 14.04
C GLN A 252 6.38 -7.01 15.15
N ASN A 253 5.18 -6.42 15.15
CA ASN A 253 4.13 -6.80 16.11
C ASN A 253 3.71 -8.28 15.96
N ASP A 254 3.57 -8.75 14.73
CA ASP A 254 3.22 -10.15 14.45
C ASP A 254 4.37 -11.09 14.83
N LEU A 255 5.63 -10.66 14.64
CA LEU A 255 6.80 -11.39 15.11
C LEU A 255 6.79 -11.54 16.64
N GLU A 256 6.47 -10.49 17.38
CA GLU A 256 6.36 -10.54 18.85
C GLU A 256 5.23 -11.48 19.30
N LEU A 257 4.10 -11.49 18.59
CA LEU A 257 3.03 -12.45 18.87
C LEU A 257 3.46 -13.89 18.61
N MET A 258 4.22 -14.16 17.53
CA MET A 258 4.80 -15.50 17.29
C MET A 258 5.77 -15.91 18.40
N ARG A 259 6.64 -14.98 18.85
CA ARG A 259 7.54 -15.21 19.98
C ARG A 259 6.77 -15.52 21.25
N LYS A 260 5.68 -14.80 21.52
CA LYS A 260 4.83 -15.04 22.68
C LYS A 260 4.15 -16.41 22.63
N ILE A 261 3.60 -16.80 21.46
CA ILE A 261 3.03 -18.14 21.25
C ILE A 261 4.08 -19.22 21.58
N TRP A 262 5.29 -19.06 21.06
CA TRP A 262 6.38 -19.99 21.32
C TRP A 262 6.75 -20.04 22.80
N TYR A 263 6.88 -18.88 23.42
CA TYR A 263 7.21 -18.78 24.86
C TYR A 263 6.14 -19.47 25.70
N ASP A 264 4.88 -19.13 25.54
CA ASP A 264 3.77 -19.68 26.32
C ASP A 264 3.64 -21.21 26.16
N PHE A 265 3.87 -21.71 24.94
CA PHE A 265 3.92 -23.14 24.67
C PHE A 265 5.12 -23.80 25.36
N SER A 266 6.32 -23.25 25.18
CA SER A 266 7.55 -23.83 25.68
C SER A 266 7.60 -23.91 27.20
N GLN A 267 6.90 -23.00 27.92
CA GLN A 267 6.76 -23.03 29.39
C GLN A 267 5.89 -24.20 29.88
N ARG A 268 4.96 -24.67 29.06
CA ARG A 268 4.00 -25.73 29.40
C ARG A 268 4.39 -27.09 28.84
N TYR A 269 5.30 -27.12 27.90
CA TYR A 269 5.75 -28.33 27.25
C TYR A 269 6.90 -28.97 28.00
N ASN A 270 6.65 -30.19 28.51
CA ASN A 270 7.63 -30.96 29.31
C ASN A 270 8.46 -31.94 28.44
N GLY A 271 8.30 -31.93 27.10
CA GLY A 271 9.03 -32.82 26.21
C GLY A 271 10.35 -32.21 25.73
N ASN A 272 11.17 -33.02 25.05
CA ASN A 272 12.41 -32.57 24.45
C ASN A 272 12.17 -31.84 23.14
N ILE A 273 12.79 -30.66 22.97
CA ILE A 273 12.75 -29.87 21.76
C ILE A 273 13.94 -30.27 20.87
N ASN A 274 13.80 -31.41 20.20
CA ASN A 274 14.90 -32.00 19.42
C ASN A 274 14.98 -31.50 17.98
N GLU A 275 13.90 -30.90 17.43
CA GLU A 275 13.82 -30.43 16.04
C GLU A 275 13.38 -28.96 15.98
N PRO A 276 14.30 -27.99 16.15
CA PRO A 276 13.95 -26.58 16.20
C PRO A 276 13.21 -26.07 14.94
N ASN A 277 13.55 -26.62 13.77
CA ASN A 277 12.88 -26.28 12.49
C ASN A 277 11.39 -26.64 12.51
N PHE A 278 11.06 -27.83 13.01
CA PHE A 278 9.66 -28.28 13.13
C PHE A 278 8.84 -27.34 14.00
N TRP A 279 9.37 -26.98 15.16
CA TRP A 279 8.69 -26.09 16.11
C TRP A 279 8.52 -24.67 15.57
N ALA A 280 9.55 -24.14 14.87
CA ALA A 280 9.46 -22.83 14.25
C ALA A 280 8.37 -22.79 13.17
N VAL A 281 8.32 -23.83 12.31
CA VAL A 281 7.28 -23.96 11.29
C VAL A 281 5.90 -24.09 11.91
N ALA A 282 5.76 -24.92 12.98
CA ALA A 282 4.49 -25.09 13.67
C ALA A 282 3.96 -23.79 14.28
N VAL A 283 4.81 -22.99 14.92
CA VAL A 283 4.43 -21.67 15.46
C VAL A 283 3.96 -20.72 14.36
N ILE A 284 4.73 -20.64 13.27
CA ILE A 284 4.41 -19.77 12.15
C ILE A 284 3.09 -20.22 11.49
N TYR A 285 2.91 -21.51 11.26
CA TYR A 285 1.68 -22.07 10.72
C TYR A 285 0.46 -21.78 11.61
N ILE A 286 0.56 -22.05 12.91
CA ILE A 286 -0.51 -21.78 13.88
C ILE A 286 -0.86 -20.28 13.87
N PHE A 287 0.15 -19.41 13.87
CA PHE A 287 -0.06 -17.99 13.82
C PHE A 287 -0.84 -17.58 12.56
N PHE A 288 -0.45 -18.07 11.40
CA PHE A 288 -1.15 -17.79 10.15
C PHE A 288 -2.55 -18.41 10.09
N LYS A 289 -2.73 -19.59 10.66
CA LYS A 289 -4.04 -20.27 10.75
C LYS A 289 -5.02 -19.51 11.64
N ILE A 290 -4.59 -19.06 12.82
CA ILE A 290 -5.41 -18.25 13.74
C ILE A 290 -5.82 -16.91 13.11
N ASN A 291 -5.01 -16.37 12.21
CA ASN A 291 -5.29 -15.12 11.51
C ASN A 291 -5.95 -15.34 10.13
N ASP A 292 -6.46 -16.54 9.82
CA ASP A 292 -7.12 -16.92 8.56
C ASP A 292 -6.33 -16.56 7.29
N ILE A 293 -5.01 -16.75 7.32
CA ILE A 293 -4.11 -16.41 6.21
C ILE A 293 -3.75 -17.64 5.38
N VAL A 294 -3.89 -18.82 5.98
CA VAL A 294 -3.66 -20.14 5.36
C VAL A 294 -4.85 -21.02 5.68
N ASP A 295 -5.39 -21.73 4.66
CA ASP A 295 -6.47 -22.73 4.80
C ASP A 295 -6.04 -23.99 5.56
#